data_23d457849b578ed6d60c69af338297fe
#
_entry.id   23d457849b578ed6d60c69af338297fe
#
_cell.length_a   1.000
_cell.length_b   1.000
_cell.length_c   1.000
_cell.angle_alpha   90.00
_cell.angle_beta   90.00
_cell.angle_gamma   90.00
#
_symmetry.space_group_name_H-M   'P 1'
#
loop_
_entity.id
_entity.type
_entity.pdbx_description
1 polymer ?
#
loop_
_entity_poly.entity_id
_entity_poly.type
_entity_poly.pdbx_seq_one_letter_code
_entity_poly.pdbx_strand_id
1 'polypeptide(L)'
;DIPVLGVVPFVPLGIEEEDSLGIDKYNEKKEGKIRISVIKLKHISNFTDIDALSHYNDVSLKYVTKSSELGNEDIIIIPGSKNTIEDMKDLIEKNIGREIVRIAKKGTPVFGICGGFQMMGQKIMDPEKIESDLNEISGLGLLDIETVMKSDKTTTQYKNTVKNVSGILAGTEGMEIKGYEIHQGYSYPVNEKNEENNNSENILKNDTACLFGDEKLKGAVKGNIAGTYIHGI
;
A
#
# COMPACT_ATOMS: atom_id res chain seq x y z
N ASP A 1 -39.33 -2.16 -30.57
CA ASP A 1 -39.64 -1.60 -29.25
C ASP A 1 -39.11 -2.57 -28.20
N ILE A 2 -38.34 -2.05 -27.27
CA ILE A 2 -37.83 -2.83 -26.11
C ILE A 2 -38.76 -2.54 -24.93
N PRO A 3 -39.36 -3.57 -24.27
CA PRO A 3 -40.26 -3.33 -23.17
C PRO A 3 -39.50 -2.76 -21.97
N VAL A 4 -40.02 -1.69 -21.40
CA VAL A 4 -39.52 -1.14 -20.10
C VAL A 4 -40.17 -1.95 -18.97
N LEU A 5 -39.37 -2.71 -18.26
CA LEU A 5 -39.84 -3.59 -17.17
C LEU A 5 -40.01 -2.86 -15.84
N GLY A 6 -39.40 -1.70 -15.70
CA GLY A 6 -39.46 -0.89 -14.49
C GLY A 6 -38.52 0.31 -14.55
N VAL A 7 -38.70 1.23 -13.61
CA VAL A 7 -37.83 2.40 -13.40
C VAL A 7 -37.30 2.32 -11.98
N VAL A 8 -35.98 2.28 -11.84
CA VAL A 8 -35.30 2.35 -10.53
C VAL A 8 -34.97 3.84 -10.31
N PRO A 9 -35.49 4.48 -9.27
CA PRO A 9 -35.15 5.85 -8.96
C PRO A 9 -33.68 5.92 -8.52
N PHE A 10 -33.02 7.06 -8.76
CA PHE A 10 -31.71 7.31 -8.18
C PHE A 10 -31.83 7.37 -6.65
N VAL A 11 -31.19 6.45 -5.98
CA VAL A 11 -31.07 6.41 -4.52
C VAL A 11 -29.59 6.59 -4.19
N PRO A 12 -29.22 7.60 -3.40
CA PRO A 12 -27.83 7.73 -2.92
C PRO A 12 -27.55 6.56 -1.98
N LEU A 13 -26.96 5.52 -2.52
CA LEU A 13 -26.48 4.37 -1.75
C LEU A 13 -24.99 4.63 -1.48
N GLY A 14 -24.53 4.34 -0.26
CA GLY A 14 -23.12 4.30 0.08
C GLY A 14 -22.44 3.06 -0.53
N ILE A 15 -22.67 2.83 -1.83
CA ILE A 15 -22.01 1.76 -2.57
C ILE A 15 -20.69 2.30 -3.09
N GLU A 16 -19.66 1.51 -2.91
CA GLU A 16 -18.33 1.79 -3.42
C GLU A 16 -18.36 2.06 -4.93
N GLU A 17 -17.76 3.17 -5.35
CA GLU A 17 -17.64 3.51 -6.77
C GLU A 17 -16.50 2.67 -7.35
N GLU A 18 -16.73 1.97 -8.45
CA GLU A 18 -15.74 1.11 -9.10
C GLU A 18 -14.65 1.91 -9.84
N ASP A 19 -14.94 3.17 -10.19
CA ASP A 19 -14.03 4.06 -10.92
C ASP A 19 -13.43 5.15 -10.03
N SER A 20 -12.16 5.49 -10.30
CA SER A 20 -11.37 6.53 -9.62
C SER A 20 -11.97 7.96 -9.69
N LEU A 21 -13.11 8.15 -10.34
CA LEU A 21 -13.86 9.42 -10.43
C LEU A 21 -14.37 9.92 -9.06
N GLY A 22 -14.53 9.02 -8.08
CA GLY A 22 -14.94 9.38 -6.72
C GLY A 22 -13.87 10.11 -5.90
N ILE A 23 -12.59 10.03 -6.31
CA ILE A 23 -11.45 10.56 -5.53
C ILE A 23 -11.53 12.08 -5.32
N ASP A 24 -12.10 12.83 -6.27
CA ASP A 24 -12.18 14.29 -6.16
C ASP A 24 -13.19 14.76 -5.09
N LYS A 25 -14.12 13.90 -4.65
CA LYS A 25 -15.07 14.19 -3.56
C LYS A 25 -14.39 14.27 -2.18
N TYR A 26 -13.24 13.58 -2.00
CA TYR A 26 -12.53 13.54 -0.72
C TYR A 26 -11.68 14.77 -0.42
N ASN A 27 -11.55 15.70 -1.36
CA ASN A 27 -10.85 16.97 -1.13
C ASN A 27 -11.73 18.02 -0.43
N GLU A 28 -12.99 17.73 -0.11
CA GLU A 28 -13.82 18.59 0.74
C GLU A 28 -13.29 18.53 2.18
N LYS A 29 -12.97 19.72 2.71
CA LYS A 29 -12.39 19.94 4.04
C LYS A 29 -13.26 19.35 5.14
N LYS A 30 -13.04 18.09 5.50
CA LYS A 30 -13.49 17.53 6.76
C LYS A 30 -12.39 17.82 7.78
N GLU A 31 -12.64 18.68 8.76
CA GLU A 31 -11.70 18.92 9.86
C GLU A 31 -11.76 17.72 10.82
N GLY A 32 -10.92 16.72 10.57
CA GLY A 32 -10.73 15.58 11.47
C GLY A 32 -9.52 15.77 12.36
N LYS A 33 -9.50 15.08 13.50
CA LYS A 33 -8.36 15.06 14.44
C LYS A 33 -7.18 14.28 13.87
N ILE A 34 -7.44 13.27 13.02
CA ILE A 34 -6.44 12.41 12.39
C ILE A 34 -6.36 12.80 10.91
N ARG A 35 -5.21 13.23 10.48
CA ARG A 35 -4.96 13.68 9.09
C ARG A 35 -4.25 12.59 8.32
N ILE A 36 -4.90 12.05 7.32
CA ILE A 36 -4.39 11.00 6.45
C ILE A 36 -4.10 11.59 5.07
N SER A 37 -2.84 11.52 4.65
CA SER A 37 -2.44 11.86 3.29
C SER A 37 -2.31 10.59 2.46
N VAL A 38 -3.14 10.46 1.43
CA VAL A 38 -3.10 9.37 0.45
C VAL A 38 -2.39 9.84 -0.80
N ILE A 39 -1.39 9.12 -1.24
CA ILE A 39 -0.68 9.47 -2.47
C ILE A 39 -1.56 9.15 -3.68
N LYS A 40 -1.92 10.16 -4.45
CA LYS A 40 -2.71 10.00 -5.69
C LYS A 40 -1.79 9.49 -6.80
N LEU A 41 -1.72 8.17 -6.96
CA LEU A 41 -0.97 7.53 -8.04
C LEU A 41 -1.71 7.71 -9.38
N LYS A 42 -0.99 7.72 -10.50
CA LYS A 42 -1.60 7.77 -11.85
C LYS A 42 -2.43 6.52 -12.14
N HIS A 43 -1.92 5.36 -11.72
CA HIS A 43 -2.53 4.06 -11.95
C HIS A 43 -3.09 3.47 -10.65
N ILE A 44 -3.64 4.34 -9.76
CA ILE A 44 -4.23 3.89 -8.50
C ILE A 44 -5.22 2.76 -8.72
N SER A 45 -5.17 1.74 -7.86
CA SER A 45 -6.11 0.63 -7.86
C SER A 45 -6.66 0.39 -6.46
N ASN A 46 -7.82 -0.26 -6.39
CA ASN A 46 -8.44 -0.66 -5.12
C ASN A 46 -8.55 0.51 -4.12
N PHE A 47 -8.95 1.70 -4.63
CA PHE A 47 -9.10 2.89 -3.78
C PHE A 47 -10.15 2.69 -2.69
N THR A 48 -11.01 1.69 -2.81
CA THR A 48 -11.98 1.26 -1.81
C THR A 48 -11.34 0.84 -0.48
N ASP A 49 -10.06 0.42 -0.48
CA ASP A 49 -9.31 0.19 0.76
C ASP A 49 -9.20 1.46 1.62
N ILE A 50 -9.25 2.63 0.97
CA ILE A 50 -9.15 3.94 1.62
C ILE A 50 -10.53 4.48 2.00
N ASP A 51 -11.56 4.08 1.26
CA ASP A 51 -12.92 4.60 1.41
C ASP A 51 -13.48 4.36 2.81
N ALA A 52 -13.20 3.20 3.39
CA ALA A 52 -13.58 2.87 4.76
C ALA A 52 -13.13 3.94 5.77
N LEU A 53 -11.96 4.55 5.57
CA LEU A 53 -11.42 5.59 6.44
C LEU A 53 -12.23 6.90 6.35
N SER A 54 -12.84 7.18 5.22
CA SER A 54 -13.64 8.38 4.98
C SER A 54 -14.92 8.43 5.82
N HIS A 55 -15.41 7.28 6.29
CA HIS A 55 -16.63 7.15 7.09
C HIS A 55 -16.43 7.56 8.55
N TYR A 56 -15.19 7.68 9.03
CA TYR A 56 -14.90 8.14 10.38
C TYR A 56 -14.96 9.67 10.49
N ASN A 57 -15.70 10.17 11.47
CA ASN A 57 -15.91 11.63 11.65
C ASN A 57 -14.66 12.38 12.12
N ASP A 58 -13.74 11.70 12.75
CA ASP A 58 -12.49 12.24 13.28
C ASP A 58 -11.30 12.08 12.30
N VAL A 59 -11.53 11.49 11.12
CA VAL A 59 -10.54 11.36 10.06
C VAL A 59 -10.70 12.45 9.01
N SER A 60 -9.60 13.11 8.70
CA SER A 60 -9.46 14.03 7.56
C SER A 60 -8.60 13.36 6.50
N LEU A 61 -9.21 13.01 5.36
CA LEU A 61 -8.56 12.35 4.26
C LEU A 61 -8.22 13.34 3.15
N LYS A 62 -6.98 13.31 2.66
CA LYS A 62 -6.51 14.16 1.58
C LYS A 62 -5.72 13.36 0.56
N TYR A 63 -6.07 13.49 -0.71
CA TYR A 63 -5.25 12.96 -1.81
C TYR A 63 -4.17 13.96 -2.21
N VAL A 64 -2.93 13.49 -2.26
CA VAL A 64 -1.72 14.28 -2.51
C VAL A 64 -1.19 14.01 -3.91
N THR A 65 -0.95 15.07 -4.67
CA THR A 65 -0.42 15.02 -6.04
C THR A 65 0.94 15.69 -6.18
N LYS A 66 1.34 16.48 -5.18
CA LYS A 66 2.60 17.27 -5.18
C LYS A 66 3.31 17.12 -3.84
N SER A 67 4.63 17.11 -3.87
CA SER A 67 5.46 17.04 -2.66
C SER A 67 5.20 18.21 -1.68
N SER A 68 4.85 19.39 -2.18
CA SER A 68 4.53 20.56 -1.35
C SER A 68 3.23 20.45 -0.54
N GLU A 69 2.42 19.46 -0.82
CA GLU A 69 1.17 19.20 -0.10
C GLU A 69 1.36 18.32 1.14
N LEU A 70 2.55 17.71 1.28
CA LEU A 70 2.96 16.88 2.42
C LEU A 70 3.59 17.72 3.53
N GLY A 71 3.52 17.24 4.78
CA GLY A 71 4.24 17.81 5.92
C GLY A 71 3.44 18.01 7.22
N ASN A 72 2.13 17.79 7.18
CA ASN A 72 1.24 17.98 8.35
C ASN A 72 0.32 16.78 8.63
N GLU A 73 0.59 15.64 8.03
CA GLU A 73 -0.16 14.40 8.20
C GLU A 73 0.26 13.63 9.44
N ASP A 74 -0.70 12.89 10.00
CA ASP A 74 -0.48 11.93 11.08
C ASP A 74 -0.12 10.55 10.52
N ILE A 75 -0.50 10.26 9.26
CA ILE A 75 -0.11 9.07 8.51
C ILE A 75 -0.10 9.35 7.00
N ILE A 76 0.82 8.70 6.28
CA ILE A 76 0.84 8.65 4.82
C ILE A 76 0.42 7.27 4.37
N ILE A 77 -0.48 7.17 3.38
CA ILE A 77 -0.86 5.92 2.73
C ILE A 77 -0.40 5.95 1.26
N ILE A 78 0.32 4.91 0.85
CA ILE A 78 0.66 4.64 -0.54
C ILE A 78 -0.26 3.51 -1.00
N PRO A 79 -1.27 3.79 -1.84
CA PRO A 79 -2.28 2.82 -2.23
C PRO A 79 -1.78 1.80 -3.24
N GLY A 80 -2.65 0.87 -3.64
CA GLY A 80 -2.40 -0.06 -4.73
C GLY A 80 -2.21 0.64 -6.08
N SER A 81 -1.49 -0.03 -6.97
CA SER A 81 -1.21 0.44 -8.33
C SER A 81 -1.45 -0.66 -9.35
N LYS A 82 -1.96 -0.29 -10.54
CA LYS A 82 -2.05 -1.15 -11.72
C LYS A 82 -0.75 -1.17 -12.54
N ASN A 83 0.18 -0.26 -12.27
CA ASN A 83 1.51 -0.19 -12.85
C ASN A 83 2.47 0.41 -11.84
N THR A 84 3.06 -0.46 -11.01
CA THR A 84 3.89 -0.09 -9.87
C THR A 84 5.16 0.65 -10.29
N ILE A 85 5.78 0.23 -11.39
CA ILE A 85 7.04 0.80 -11.89
C ILE A 85 6.82 2.21 -12.43
N GLU A 86 5.80 2.43 -13.25
CA GLU A 86 5.51 3.76 -13.79
C GLU A 86 5.07 4.73 -12.68
N ASP A 87 4.29 4.26 -11.71
CA ASP A 87 3.91 5.09 -10.56
C ASP A 87 5.11 5.41 -9.67
N MET A 88 6.02 4.45 -9.44
CA MET A 88 7.26 4.71 -8.71
C MET A 88 8.14 5.75 -9.41
N LYS A 89 8.24 5.67 -10.74
CA LYS A 89 8.94 6.65 -11.56
C LYS A 89 8.32 8.06 -11.42
N ASP A 90 7.00 8.15 -11.47
CA ASP A 90 6.27 9.40 -11.26
C ASP A 90 6.53 10.00 -9.86
N LEU A 91 6.56 9.17 -8.81
CA LEU A 91 6.91 9.60 -7.46
C LEU A 91 8.33 10.18 -7.36
N ILE A 92 9.29 9.58 -8.08
CA ILE A 92 10.68 10.08 -8.14
C ILE A 92 10.73 11.42 -8.89
N GLU A 93 10.14 11.50 -10.09
CA GLU A 93 10.15 12.69 -10.94
C GLU A 93 9.49 13.90 -10.26
N LYS A 94 8.41 13.68 -9.53
CA LYS A 94 7.69 14.72 -8.77
C LYS A 94 8.32 15.03 -7.40
N ASN A 95 9.40 14.37 -7.02
CA ASN A 95 10.02 14.45 -5.69
C ASN A 95 9.06 14.06 -4.53
N ILE A 96 7.95 13.41 -4.80
CA ILE A 96 7.00 12.94 -3.78
C ILE A 96 7.67 11.84 -2.96
N GLY A 97 8.31 10.87 -3.61
CA GLY A 97 9.02 9.77 -2.93
C GLY A 97 10.08 10.27 -1.95
N ARG A 98 10.89 11.26 -2.35
CA ARG A 98 11.89 11.88 -1.48
C ARG A 98 11.27 12.54 -0.26
N GLU A 99 10.13 13.20 -0.44
CA GLU A 99 9.43 13.88 0.66
C GLU A 99 8.81 12.87 1.63
N ILE A 100 8.19 11.78 1.12
CA ILE A 100 7.70 10.67 1.96
C ILE A 100 8.83 10.12 2.84
N VAL A 101 9.99 9.81 2.25
CA VAL A 101 11.15 9.30 3.02
C VAL A 101 11.63 10.31 4.06
N ARG A 102 11.66 11.60 3.74
CA ARG A 102 12.04 12.67 4.67
C ARG A 102 11.10 12.74 5.88
N ILE A 103 9.80 12.63 5.63
CA ILE A 103 8.74 12.70 6.65
C ILE A 103 8.73 11.42 7.50
N ALA A 104 8.87 10.25 6.88
CA ALA A 104 9.00 8.96 7.55
C ALA A 104 10.18 8.92 8.53
N LYS A 105 11.33 9.47 8.13
CA LYS A 105 12.51 9.61 9.02
C LYS A 105 12.27 10.50 10.23
N LYS A 106 11.27 11.37 10.22
CA LYS A 106 10.86 12.18 11.36
C LYS A 106 9.88 11.47 12.29
N GLY A 107 9.49 10.23 11.94
CA GLY A 107 8.61 9.39 12.73
C GLY A 107 7.17 9.33 12.27
N THR A 108 6.77 10.07 11.22
CA THR A 108 5.42 9.94 10.65
C THR A 108 5.23 8.55 10.08
N PRO A 109 4.16 7.85 10.46
CA PRO A 109 3.82 6.54 9.93
C PRO A 109 3.59 6.55 8.42
N VAL A 110 4.04 5.48 7.75
CA VAL A 110 3.75 5.23 6.33
C VAL A 110 3.20 3.81 6.18
N PHE A 111 2.06 3.70 5.50
CA PHE A 111 1.42 2.42 5.21
C PHE A 111 1.29 2.21 3.71
N GLY A 112 1.77 1.06 3.21
CA GLY A 112 1.70 0.71 1.79
C GLY A 112 0.76 -0.46 1.53
N ILE A 113 -0.07 -0.35 0.51
CA ILE A 113 -1.00 -1.41 0.10
C ILE A 113 -0.61 -1.91 -1.28
N CYS A 114 -0.40 -3.22 -1.45
CA CYS A 114 -0.15 -3.89 -2.73
C CYS A 114 1.01 -3.23 -3.51
N GLY A 115 0.77 -2.53 -4.61
CA GLY A 115 1.80 -1.77 -5.31
C GLY A 115 2.50 -0.74 -4.42
N GLY A 116 1.77 -0.08 -3.51
CA GLY A 116 2.34 0.82 -2.51
C GLY A 116 3.31 0.11 -1.57
N PHE A 117 2.99 -1.11 -1.14
CA PHE A 117 3.90 -1.94 -0.35
C PHE A 117 5.17 -2.30 -1.13
N GLN A 118 5.03 -2.66 -2.42
CA GLN A 118 6.18 -2.92 -3.30
C GLN A 118 7.09 -1.70 -3.44
N MET A 119 6.51 -0.50 -3.61
CA MET A 119 7.26 0.76 -3.71
C MET A 119 8.05 1.11 -2.45
N MET A 120 7.62 0.63 -1.27
CA MET A 120 8.31 0.89 -0.01
C MET A 120 9.61 0.11 0.16
N GLY A 121 9.85 -0.92 -0.64
CA GLY A 121 11.07 -1.73 -0.64
C GLY A 121 12.30 -0.98 -1.13
N GLN A 122 13.41 -1.70 -1.18
CA GLN A 122 14.69 -1.19 -1.69
C GLN A 122 14.68 -1.11 -3.22
N LYS A 123 14.06 -2.10 -3.88
CA LYS A 123 14.09 -2.25 -5.33
C LYS A 123 12.87 -3.01 -5.83
N ILE A 124 12.41 -2.65 -7.04
CA ILE A 124 11.43 -3.38 -7.83
C ILE A 124 12.15 -3.83 -9.12
N MET A 125 12.18 -5.12 -9.37
CA MET A 125 12.80 -5.74 -10.55
C MET A 125 11.72 -6.25 -11.50
N ASP A 126 11.89 -5.96 -12.78
CA ASP A 126 11.00 -6.40 -13.87
C ASP A 126 11.80 -7.03 -15.02
N PRO A 127 12.46 -8.18 -14.77
CA PRO A 127 13.31 -8.81 -15.77
C PRO A 127 12.54 -9.33 -16.99
N GLU A 128 11.24 -9.57 -16.84
CA GLU A 128 10.34 -10.04 -17.89
C GLU A 128 9.61 -8.88 -18.60
N LYS A 129 9.84 -7.62 -18.16
CA LYS A 129 9.20 -6.42 -18.73
C LYS A 129 7.68 -6.49 -18.73
N ILE A 130 7.12 -6.86 -17.58
CA ILE A 130 5.68 -7.04 -17.37
C ILE A 130 4.95 -5.69 -17.33
N GLU A 131 5.53 -4.73 -16.60
CA GLU A 131 4.92 -3.41 -16.39
C GLU A 131 5.63 -2.29 -17.16
N SER A 132 6.92 -2.45 -17.48
CA SER A 132 7.68 -1.38 -18.13
C SER A 132 8.87 -1.92 -18.95
N ASP A 133 9.51 -1.02 -19.74
CA ASP A 133 10.77 -1.34 -20.43
C ASP A 133 12.00 -1.33 -19.50
N LEU A 134 11.84 -0.91 -18.25
CA LEU A 134 12.90 -0.91 -17.25
C LEU A 134 13.09 -2.31 -16.67
N ASN A 135 14.33 -2.77 -16.54
CA ASN A 135 14.61 -4.03 -15.86
C ASN A 135 14.46 -3.92 -14.34
N GLU A 136 14.67 -2.73 -13.79
CA GLU A 136 14.55 -2.44 -12.38
C GLU A 136 14.39 -0.95 -12.10
N ILE A 137 13.82 -0.63 -10.93
CA ILE A 137 13.75 0.72 -10.38
C ILE A 137 14.01 0.68 -8.87
N SER A 138 14.67 1.70 -8.34
CA SER A 138 14.82 1.86 -6.87
C SER A 138 13.48 2.16 -6.24
N GLY A 139 13.16 1.49 -5.13
CA GLY A 139 12.04 1.83 -4.29
C GLY A 139 12.35 2.98 -3.32
N LEU A 140 11.47 3.19 -2.35
CA LEU A 140 11.62 4.24 -1.34
C LEU A 140 12.64 3.88 -0.24
N GLY A 141 13.05 2.62 -0.13
CA GLY A 141 14.02 2.16 0.88
C GLY A 141 13.51 2.27 2.31
N LEU A 142 12.20 2.20 2.53
CA LEU A 142 11.56 2.27 3.84
C LEU A 142 11.51 0.91 4.54
N LEU A 143 11.41 -0.17 3.76
CA LEU A 143 11.41 -1.57 4.21
C LEU A 143 12.59 -2.32 3.59
N ASP A 144 13.14 -3.29 4.31
CA ASP A 144 14.24 -4.11 3.82
C ASP A 144 13.72 -5.32 3.01
N ILE A 145 13.00 -5.01 1.97
CA ILE A 145 12.43 -5.96 1.01
C ILE A 145 12.78 -5.57 -0.42
N GLU A 146 12.84 -6.56 -1.29
CA GLU A 146 12.90 -6.38 -2.74
C GLU A 146 11.71 -7.09 -3.40
N THR A 147 11.27 -6.58 -4.54
CA THR A 147 10.16 -7.14 -5.31
C THR A 147 10.62 -7.58 -6.68
N VAL A 148 10.15 -8.74 -7.14
CA VAL A 148 10.30 -9.21 -8.53
C VAL A 148 8.93 -9.29 -9.16
N MET A 149 8.74 -8.57 -10.27
CA MET A 149 7.52 -8.66 -11.08
C MET A 149 7.48 -10.00 -11.82
N LYS A 150 6.29 -10.59 -11.91
CA LYS A 150 6.02 -11.85 -12.61
C LYS A 150 4.72 -11.75 -13.37
N SER A 151 4.64 -12.46 -14.50
CA SER A 151 3.42 -12.51 -15.31
C SER A 151 2.26 -13.19 -14.59
N ASP A 152 2.56 -14.12 -13.69
CA ASP A 152 1.55 -14.82 -12.90
C ASP A 152 0.90 -13.89 -11.91
N LYS A 153 -0.43 -13.80 -11.98
CA LYS A 153 -1.26 -13.00 -11.08
C LYS A 153 -1.70 -13.85 -9.89
N THR A 154 -1.38 -13.41 -8.69
CA THR A 154 -1.96 -13.96 -7.46
C THR A 154 -3.35 -13.39 -7.28
N THR A 155 -4.36 -14.28 -7.10
CA THR A 155 -5.73 -13.89 -6.74
C THR A 155 -6.24 -14.93 -5.75
N THR A 156 -6.35 -14.55 -4.47
CA THR A 156 -6.77 -15.48 -3.42
C THR A 156 -7.45 -14.76 -2.27
N GLN A 157 -8.38 -15.46 -1.62
CA GLN A 157 -8.92 -15.04 -0.33
C GLN A 157 -7.86 -15.26 0.75
N TYR A 158 -7.79 -14.33 1.70
CA TYR A 158 -6.81 -14.38 2.75
C TYR A 158 -7.45 -14.29 4.13
N LYS A 159 -6.96 -15.13 5.03
CA LYS A 159 -7.32 -15.11 6.44
C LYS A 159 -6.09 -15.53 7.26
N ASN A 160 -5.69 -14.68 8.18
CA ASN A 160 -4.57 -14.96 9.10
C ASN A 160 -4.70 -14.08 10.35
N THR A 161 -3.71 -14.15 11.22
CA THR A 161 -3.57 -13.28 12.40
C THR A 161 -2.33 -12.43 12.28
N VAL A 162 -2.41 -11.20 12.79
CA VAL A 162 -1.26 -10.30 12.91
C VAL A 162 -0.30 -10.88 13.95
N LYS A 163 0.98 -11.05 13.60
CA LYS A 163 1.99 -11.68 14.48
C LYS A 163 3.02 -10.70 14.97
N ASN A 164 3.58 -9.90 14.08
CA ASN A 164 4.60 -8.94 14.45
C ASN A 164 4.07 -7.53 14.25
N VAL A 165 4.19 -6.72 15.28
CA VAL A 165 3.65 -5.36 15.27
C VAL A 165 4.69 -4.38 15.80
N SER A 166 4.67 -3.17 15.27
CA SER A 166 5.39 -2.03 15.80
C SER A 166 4.72 -0.73 15.38
N GLY A 167 5.11 0.37 15.99
CA GLY A 167 4.63 1.69 15.62
C GLY A 167 3.11 1.79 15.61
N ILE A 168 2.52 2.18 14.48
CA ILE A 168 1.06 2.37 14.32
C ILE A 168 0.27 1.06 14.45
N LEU A 169 0.90 -0.09 14.30
CA LEU A 169 0.26 -1.39 14.44
C LEU A 169 0.35 -1.94 15.86
N ALA A 170 0.98 -1.21 16.81
CA ALA A 170 1.06 -1.65 18.18
C ALA A 170 -0.34 -1.89 18.78
N GLY A 171 -0.49 -3.06 19.42
CA GLY A 171 -1.78 -3.47 19.99
C GLY A 171 -2.69 -4.27 19.05
N THR A 172 -2.30 -4.49 17.79
CA THR A 172 -3.06 -5.34 16.85
C THR A 172 -2.56 -6.79 16.83
N GLU A 173 -1.54 -7.16 17.60
CA GLU A 173 -1.02 -8.52 17.68
C GLU A 173 -2.12 -9.50 18.08
N GLY A 174 -2.22 -10.62 17.35
CA GLY A 174 -3.25 -11.63 17.54
C GLY A 174 -4.60 -11.30 16.92
N MET A 175 -4.80 -10.12 16.37
CA MET A 175 -6.04 -9.79 15.65
C MET A 175 -6.17 -10.66 14.39
N GLU A 176 -7.36 -11.25 14.22
CA GLU A 176 -7.71 -11.94 12.97
C GLU A 176 -7.99 -10.90 11.89
N ILE A 177 -7.38 -11.08 10.74
CA ILE A 177 -7.68 -10.31 9.53
C ILE A 177 -8.27 -11.21 8.46
N LYS A 178 -9.16 -10.64 7.65
CA LYS A 178 -9.73 -11.26 6.45
C LYS A 178 -9.67 -10.24 5.33
N GLY A 179 -9.31 -10.70 4.15
CA GLY A 179 -9.19 -9.85 2.98
C GLY A 179 -8.91 -10.69 1.75
N TYR A 180 -8.29 -10.10 0.77
CA TYR A 180 -7.89 -10.80 -0.45
C TYR A 180 -6.57 -10.26 -0.98
N GLU A 181 -5.86 -11.09 -1.74
CA GLU A 181 -4.69 -10.69 -2.52
C GLU A 181 -5.07 -10.62 -4.00
N ILE A 182 -4.62 -9.57 -4.66
CA ILE A 182 -4.73 -9.42 -6.10
C ILE A 182 -3.54 -8.59 -6.62
N HIS A 183 -2.45 -9.27 -6.98
CA HIS A 183 -1.22 -8.60 -7.43
C HIS A 183 -0.39 -9.46 -8.38
N GLN A 184 0.54 -8.81 -9.07
CA GLN A 184 1.63 -9.44 -9.81
C GLN A 184 2.94 -9.29 -9.03
N GLY A 185 3.87 -10.21 -9.27
CA GLY A 185 5.14 -10.23 -8.56
C GLY A 185 5.04 -10.70 -7.11
N TYR A 186 6.18 -10.76 -6.46
CA TYR A 186 6.32 -11.12 -5.06
C TYR A 186 7.47 -10.37 -4.41
N SER A 187 7.33 -10.07 -3.13
CA SER A 187 8.39 -9.45 -2.33
C SER A 187 9.07 -10.48 -1.44
N TYR A 188 10.34 -10.25 -1.18
CA TYR A 188 11.15 -11.05 -0.29
C TYR A 188 12.12 -10.16 0.50
N PRO A 189 12.60 -10.63 1.66
CA PRO A 189 13.57 -9.92 2.45
C PRO A 189 14.88 -9.71 1.69
N VAL A 190 15.50 -8.56 1.86
CA VAL A 190 16.89 -8.35 1.41
C VAL A 190 17.78 -9.20 2.31
N ASN A 191 18.28 -10.32 1.76
CA ASN A 191 19.34 -11.08 2.42
C ASN A 191 20.65 -10.37 2.17
N GLU A 192 21.40 -10.04 3.22
CA GLU A 192 22.83 -9.86 3.05
C GLU A 192 23.38 -11.15 2.42
N LYS A 193 23.96 -10.99 1.24
CA LYS A 193 24.65 -12.09 0.53
C LYS A 193 25.83 -12.52 1.41
N ASN A 194 25.62 -13.44 2.33
CA ASN A 194 26.59 -14.34 2.94
C ASN A 194 25.91 -15.09 4.09
N GLU A 195 25.62 -16.33 3.84
CA GLU A 195 25.74 -17.51 4.70
C GLU A 195 24.65 -18.53 4.40
N GLU A 196 25.11 -19.64 3.91
CA GLU A 196 24.43 -20.94 3.92
C GLU A 196 24.12 -21.32 5.38
N ASN A 197 22.91 -20.99 5.85
CA ASN A 197 22.34 -21.68 7.00
C ASN A 197 20.81 -21.51 6.97
N ASN A 198 20.17 -22.59 6.55
CA ASN A 198 18.76 -22.86 6.72
C ASN A 198 18.41 -22.96 8.21
N ASN A 199 17.91 -21.91 8.79
CA ASN A 199 17.03 -21.97 9.95
C ASN A 199 16.04 -20.84 9.88
N SER A 200 14.82 -21.22 9.53
CA SER A 200 13.64 -20.36 9.34
C SER A 200 13.11 -19.87 10.69
N GLU A 201 13.73 -18.87 11.26
CA GLU A 201 13.06 -18.01 12.22
C GLU A 201 12.83 -16.65 11.59
N ASN A 202 11.58 -16.23 11.54
CA ASN A 202 10.97 -15.06 10.89
C ASN A 202 11.52 -13.68 11.31
N ILE A 203 12.82 -13.55 11.55
CA ILE A 203 13.46 -12.30 11.87
C ILE A 203 14.31 -11.89 10.67
N LEU A 204 13.80 -10.91 9.93
CA LEU A 204 14.60 -10.20 8.94
C LEU A 204 15.71 -9.46 9.69
N LYS A 205 16.96 -9.67 9.30
CA LYS A 205 18.06 -8.82 9.77
C LYS A 205 17.68 -7.38 9.40
N ASN A 206 17.91 -6.40 10.26
CA ASN A 206 17.61 -4.97 10.08
C ASN A 206 16.21 -4.47 10.48
N ASP A 207 15.64 -4.94 11.58
CA ASP A 207 14.41 -4.39 12.18
C ASP A 207 13.12 -4.51 11.37
N THR A 208 13.14 -5.07 10.15
CA THR A 208 11.94 -5.37 9.37
C THR A 208 11.43 -6.76 9.75
N ALA A 209 10.18 -6.89 10.14
CA ALA A 209 9.55 -8.16 10.51
C ALA A 209 8.38 -8.50 9.57
N CYS A 210 8.15 -9.82 9.35
CA CYS A 210 7.01 -10.30 8.61
C CYS A 210 5.73 -10.08 9.41
N LEU A 211 4.74 -9.40 8.84
CA LEU A 211 3.53 -9.00 9.55
C LEU A 211 2.66 -10.20 9.97
N PHE A 212 2.58 -11.25 9.15
CA PHE A 212 1.67 -12.38 9.35
C PHE A 212 2.37 -13.74 9.59
N GLY A 213 3.67 -13.84 9.36
CA GLY A 213 4.44 -15.09 9.51
C GLY A 213 4.11 -16.17 8.48
N ASP A 214 3.69 -15.78 7.28
CA ASP A 214 3.50 -16.69 6.14
C ASP A 214 4.84 -17.13 5.55
N GLU A 215 4.87 -18.26 4.83
CA GLU A 215 6.05 -18.70 4.06
C GLU A 215 6.46 -17.68 2.99
N LYS A 216 5.48 -17.02 2.36
CA LYS A 216 5.68 -15.92 1.43
C LYS A 216 5.39 -14.61 2.13
N LEU A 217 6.22 -13.62 1.90
CA LEU A 217 6.05 -12.30 2.49
C LEU A 217 4.79 -11.62 1.97
N LYS A 218 3.75 -11.56 2.80
CA LYS A 218 2.46 -10.91 2.49
C LYS A 218 2.29 -9.55 3.14
N GLY A 219 3.18 -9.21 4.05
CA GLY A 219 3.26 -7.92 4.69
C GLY A 219 4.50 -7.83 5.57
N ALA A 220 4.97 -6.62 5.80
CA ALA A 220 6.13 -6.32 6.60
C ALA A 220 5.93 -5.06 7.43
N VAL A 221 6.65 -5.00 8.56
CA VAL A 221 6.65 -3.86 9.48
C VAL A 221 8.07 -3.54 9.95
N LYS A 222 8.38 -2.24 10.06
CA LYS A 222 9.64 -1.71 10.59
C LYS A 222 9.36 -0.37 11.28
N GLY A 223 9.36 -0.36 12.61
CA GLY A 223 8.99 0.84 13.36
C GLY A 223 7.60 1.36 12.98
N ASN A 224 7.50 2.60 12.52
CA ASN A 224 6.26 3.23 12.05
C ASN A 224 5.95 2.97 10.55
N ILE A 225 6.69 2.09 9.92
CA ILE A 225 6.53 1.76 8.50
C ILE A 225 5.92 0.37 8.40
N ALA A 226 4.81 0.24 7.71
CA ALA A 226 4.16 -1.05 7.49
C ALA A 226 3.53 -1.12 6.12
N GLY A 227 3.36 -2.32 5.61
CA GLY A 227 2.64 -2.53 4.35
C GLY A 227 2.28 -3.99 4.13
N THR A 228 1.35 -4.21 3.22
CA THR A 228 0.79 -5.53 2.94
C THR A 228 0.28 -5.66 1.52
N TYR A 229 0.21 -6.91 1.03
CA TYR A 229 -0.50 -7.26 -0.19
C TYR A 229 -2.00 -7.42 0.00
N ILE A 230 -2.47 -7.46 1.25
CA ILE A 230 -3.86 -7.77 1.56
C ILE A 230 -4.71 -6.51 1.40
N HIS A 231 -5.81 -6.66 0.66
CA HIS A 231 -6.85 -5.68 0.45
C HIS A 231 -8.06 -5.98 1.33
N GLY A 232 -8.85 -4.95 1.64
CA GLY A 232 -10.10 -5.07 2.37
C GLY A 232 -9.94 -5.36 3.87
N ILE A 233 -8.80 -4.97 4.47
CA ILE A 233 -8.49 -5.17 5.90
C ILE A 233 -8.75 -3.90 6.72
#